data_e375659a82a327f5139ba26788e9e23f
#
_entry.id   e375659a82a327f5139ba26788e9e23f
#
_cell.length_a   1.000
_cell.length_b   1.000
_cell.length_c   1.000
_cell.angle_alpha   90.00
_cell.angle_beta   90.00
_cell.angle_gamma   90.00
#
_symmetry.space_group_name_H-M   'P 1'
#
loop_
_entity.id
_entity.type
_entity.pdbx_description
1 polymer ?
#
loop_
_entity_poly.entity_id
_entity_poly.type
_entity_poly.pdbx_seq_one_letter_code
_entity_poly.pdbx_strand_id
1 'polypeptide(L)'
;MPSDTDFEAMLEAKTVTYLEQLRDCTERLPTLLTAYAEGDEYEAIIDQIEAAETDCDQTRRDITALIANAGTREIGLLNTPITLNQSALLDFYKQLDVVANHTERIAQELAMLQPAPTNDSYEQFREMAVLIVEMTQVLSGVVERFISGLARNDASETLTDEIETIRALESNCDTARNNVIATAFSSDVPQPLVYRELAVLLDELANTIEDLTDRITVISSEEPGIVTETSPDHN
;
A
#
# COMPACT_ATOMS: atom_id res chain seq x y z
N MET A 1 -23.93 -16.72 19.11
CA MET A 1 -22.71 -17.11 18.40
C MET A 1 -22.85 -16.55 16.99
N PRO A 2 -21.87 -15.81 16.45
CA PRO A 2 -21.95 -15.35 15.06
C PRO A 2 -22.07 -16.55 14.12
N SER A 3 -22.84 -16.42 13.06
CA SER A 3 -22.97 -17.43 12.00
C SER A 3 -21.79 -17.29 11.03
N ASP A 4 -21.53 -18.29 10.17
CA ASP A 4 -20.46 -18.26 9.16
C ASP A 4 -20.54 -16.99 8.30
N THR A 5 -21.75 -16.55 7.96
CA THR A 5 -22.05 -15.28 7.26
C THR A 5 -21.56 -14.04 8.02
N ASP A 6 -21.43 -14.12 9.36
CA ASP A 6 -20.98 -12.99 10.17
C ASP A 6 -19.45 -12.79 10.10
N PHE A 7 -18.64 -13.88 10.01
CA PHE A 7 -17.18 -13.76 9.90
C PHE A 7 -16.76 -13.13 8.56
N GLU A 8 -17.30 -13.62 7.46
CA GLU A 8 -17.03 -13.11 6.10
C GLU A 8 -17.38 -11.63 6.00
N ALA A 9 -18.60 -11.26 6.39
CA ALA A 9 -19.05 -9.87 6.38
C ALA A 9 -18.22 -8.98 7.32
N MET A 10 -17.75 -9.48 8.46
CA MET A 10 -16.89 -8.75 9.38
C MET A 10 -15.49 -8.56 8.80
N LEU A 11 -14.93 -9.57 8.14
CA LEU A 11 -13.62 -9.48 7.50
C LEU A 11 -13.66 -8.45 6.35
N GLU A 12 -14.64 -8.56 5.46
CA GLU A 12 -14.86 -7.60 4.37
C GLU A 12 -15.00 -6.16 4.92
N ALA A 13 -15.88 -5.94 5.89
CA ALA A 13 -16.12 -4.61 6.45
C ALA A 13 -14.89 -4.00 7.11
N LYS A 14 -14.13 -4.80 7.89
CA LYS A 14 -12.89 -4.33 8.51
C LYS A 14 -11.79 -4.06 7.48
N THR A 15 -11.72 -4.85 6.41
CA THR A 15 -10.81 -4.62 5.30
C THR A 15 -11.11 -3.30 4.60
N VAL A 16 -12.37 -3.02 4.28
CA VAL A 16 -12.79 -1.74 3.69
C VAL A 16 -12.40 -0.58 4.60
N THR A 17 -12.69 -0.65 5.90
CA THR A 17 -12.29 0.38 6.87
C THR A 17 -10.78 0.60 6.87
N TYR A 18 -9.99 -0.48 6.89
CA TYR A 18 -8.53 -0.40 6.84
C TYR A 18 -8.02 0.29 5.57
N LEU A 19 -8.58 -0.07 4.41
CA LEU A 19 -8.17 0.50 3.13
C LEU A 19 -8.57 1.98 2.99
N GLU A 20 -9.69 2.40 3.58
CA GLU A 20 -10.07 3.81 3.66
C GLU A 20 -9.05 4.60 4.49
N GLN A 21 -8.64 4.08 5.65
CA GLN A 21 -7.60 4.68 6.51
C GLN A 21 -6.24 4.74 5.81
N LEU A 22 -5.86 3.67 5.10
CA LEU A 22 -4.61 3.61 4.36
C LEU A 22 -4.56 4.65 3.23
N ARG A 23 -5.66 4.81 2.48
CA ARG A 23 -5.78 5.87 1.46
C ARG A 23 -5.69 7.25 2.10
N ASP A 24 -6.42 7.50 3.19
CA ASP A 24 -6.36 8.77 3.91
C ASP A 24 -4.93 9.10 4.37
N CYS A 25 -4.17 8.11 4.82
CA CYS A 25 -2.77 8.25 5.19
C CYS A 25 -1.89 8.65 3.99
N THR A 26 -1.94 7.90 2.89
CA THR A 26 -1.07 8.13 1.73
C THR A 26 -1.45 9.39 0.94
N GLU A 27 -2.74 9.73 0.82
CA GLU A 27 -3.23 10.94 0.13
C GLU A 27 -2.73 12.23 0.76
N ARG A 28 -2.24 12.19 1.99
CA ARG A 28 -1.63 13.34 2.68
C ARG A 28 -0.21 13.64 2.22
N LEU A 29 0.52 12.69 1.60
CA LEU A 29 1.91 12.90 1.16
C LEU A 29 2.06 14.05 0.15
N PRO A 30 1.30 14.11 -0.96
CA PRO A 30 1.39 15.24 -1.88
C PRO A 30 1.03 16.59 -1.22
N THR A 31 0.05 16.57 -0.30
CA THR A 31 -0.38 17.76 0.45
C THR A 31 0.73 18.21 1.39
N LEU A 32 1.36 17.29 2.11
CA LEU A 32 2.50 17.56 2.99
C LEU A 32 3.65 18.22 2.23
N LEU A 33 4.05 17.60 1.10
CA LEU A 33 5.14 18.13 0.27
C LEU A 33 4.82 19.53 -0.28
N THR A 34 3.56 19.78 -0.62
CA THR A 34 3.13 21.10 -1.09
C THR A 34 3.17 22.14 0.03
N ALA A 35 2.58 21.86 1.19
CA ALA A 35 2.58 22.77 2.34
C ALA A 35 4.01 23.06 2.82
N TYR A 36 4.87 22.04 2.85
CA TYR A 36 6.28 22.22 3.18
C TYR A 36 7.00 23.19 2.21
N ALA A 37 6.75 23.06 0.90
CA ALA A 37 7.37 23.92 -0.11
C ALA A 37 6.89 25.38 -0.03
N GLU A 38 5.63 25.59 0.35
CA GLU A 38 5.01 26.90 0.49
C GLU A 38 5.34 27.56 1.84
N GLY A 39 5.90 26.81 2.78
CA GLY A 39 6.22 27.29 4.14
C GLY A 39 4.97 27.42 5.01
N ASP A 40 3.92 26.65 4.69
CA ASP A 40 2.67 26.58 5.46
C ASP A 40 2.84 25.66 6.70
N GLU A 41 1.77 25.52 7.50
CA GLU A 41 1.73 24.67 8.71
C GLU A 41 1.74 23.17 8.35
N TYR A 42 2.84 22.68 7.80
CA TYR A 42 3.01 21.27 7.37
C TYR A 42 3.10 20.30 8.55
N GLU A 43 3.49 20.75 9.74
CA GLU A 43 3.56 19.93 10.96
C GLU A 43 2.19 19.34 11.32
N ALA A 44 1.11 20.11 11.13
CA ALA A 44 -0.24 19.62 11.35
C ALA A 44 -0.63 18.47 10.40
N ILE A 45 -0.04 18.43 9.21
CA ILE A 45 -0.26 17.32 8.26
C ILE A 45 0.53 16.09 8.71
N ILE A 46 1.72 16.26 9.27
CA ILE A 46 2.49 15.15 9.86
C ILE A 46 1.70 14.51 11.01
N ASP A 47 1.18 15.33 11.94
CA ASP A 47 0.34 14.82 13.04
C ASP A 47 -0.88 14.05 12.54
N GLN A 48 -1.46 14.45 11.40
CA GLN A 48 -2.58 13.74 10.77
C GLN A 48 -2.15 12.42 10.12
N ILE A 49 -0.95 12.34 9.55
CA ILE A 49 -0.39 11.09 9.01
C ILE A 49 -0.12 10.10 10.15
N GLU A 50 0.49 10.57 11.26
CA GLU A 50 0.73 9.76 12.45
C GLU A 50 -0.57 9.22 13.06
N ALA A 51 -1.61 10.05 13.11
CA ALA A 51 -2.94 9.62 13.58
C ALA A 51 -3.56 8.56 12.65
N ALA A 52 -3.46 8.76 11.32
CA ALA A 52 -3.99 7.80 10.33
C ALA A 52 -3.23 6.46 10.36
N GLU A 53 -1.90 6.47 10.55
CA GLU A 53 -1.10 5.26 10.76
C GLU A 53 -1.55 4.52 12.03
N THR A 54 -1.73 5.22 13.13
CA THR A 54 -2.22 4.64 14.40
C THR A 54 -3.59 3.97 14.23
N ASP A 55 -4.50 4.59 13.46
CA ASP A 55 -5.81 4.01 13.15
C ASP A 55 -5.68 2.76 12.26
N CYS A 56 -4.78 2.77 11.27
CA CYS A 56 -4.45 1.60 10.44
C CYS A 56 -3.94 0.44 11.32
N ASP A 57 -2.96 0.69 12.19
CA ASP A 57 -2.38 -0.33 13.08
C ASP A 57 -3.43 -0.92 14.04
N GLN A 58 -4.34 -0.09 14.58
CA GLN A 58 -5.43 -0.59 15.41
C GLN A 58 -6.40 -1.49 14.61
N THR A 59 -6.81 -1.06 13.41
CA THR A 59 -7.72 -1.85 12.57
C THR A 59 -7.06 -3.15 12.11
N ARG A 60 -5.77 -3.12 11.77
CA ARG A 60 -4.96 -4.32 11.47
C ARG A 60 -4.94 -5.31 12.63
N ARG A 61 -4.73 -4.83 13.88
CA ARG A 61 -4.78 -5.69 15.08
C ARG A 61 -6.14 -6.35 15.23
N ASP A 62 -7.21 -5.63 14.98
CA ASP A 62 -8.57 -6.13 15.02
C ASP A 62 -8.82 -7.21 13.96
N ILE A 63 -8.35 -7.00 12.72
CA ILE A 63 -8.41 -7.98 11.63
C ILE A 63 -7.59 -9.23 12.01
N THR A 64 -6.37 -9.02 12.52
CA THR A 64 -5.50 -10.11 12.99
C THR A 64 -6.18 -10.95 14.06
N ALA A 65 -6.82 -10.30 15.04
CA ALA A 65 -7.56 -10.99 16.11
C ALA A 65 -8.78 -11.74 15.54
N LEU A 66 -9.50 -11.15 14.59
CA LEU A 66 -10.62 -11.79 13.91
C LEU A 66 -10.17 -13.08 13.20
N ILE A 67 -9.12 -13.00 12.37
CA ILE A 67 -8.59 -14.14 11.62
C ILE A 67 -8.00 -15.20 12.57
N ALA A 68 -7.18 -14.81 13.54
CA ALA A 68 -6.51 -15.75 14.44
C ALA A 68 -7.46 -16.49 15.38
N ASN A 69 -8.57 -15.87 15.77
CA ASN A 69 -9.59 -16.48 16.63
C ASN A 69 -10.68 -17.23 15.86
N ALA A 70 -10.69 -17.13 14.54
CA ALA A 70 -11.63 -17.85 13.69
C ALA A 70 -11.34 -19.36 13.74
N GLY A 71 -12.21 -20.11 14.40
CA GLY A 71 -12.12 -21.57 14.48
C GLY A 71 -12.79 -22.25 13.27
N THR A 72 -12.54 -23.55 13.10
CA THR A 72 -13.16 -24.38 12.05
C THR A 72 -14.70 -24.39 12.08
N ARG A 73 -15.31 -23.89 13.15
CA ARG A 73 -16.78 -23.73 13.30
C ARG A 73 -17.27 -22.35 12.87
N GLU A 74 -16.41 -21.34 12.88
CA GLU A 74 -16.73 -19.94 12.55
C GLU A 74 -16.38 -19.62 11.11
N ILE A 75 -15.35 -20.27 10.56
CA ILE A 75 -14.97 -20.17 9.13
C ILE A 75 -15.80 -21.14 8.28
N GLY A 76 -16.56 -22.06 8.93
CA GLY A 76 -17.37 -23.09 8.27
C GLY A 76 -16.58 -24.11 7.44
N LEU A 77 -17.13 -25.30 7.28
CA LEU A 77 -16.57 -26.34 6.37
C LEU A 77 -16.62 -25.91 4.88
N LEU A 78 -17.30 -24.80 4.59
CA LEU A 78 -17.51 -24.29 3.23
C LEU A 78 -16.54 -23.18 2.84
N ASN A 79 -15.81 -22.58 3.80
CA ASN A 79 -14.84 -21.50 3.53
C ASN A 79 -13.39 -22.01 3.60
N THR A 80 -13.11 -23.04 2.83
CA THR A 80 -11.81 -23.70 2.73
C THR A 80 -10.67 -22.76 2.37
N PRO A 81 -10.81 -21.76 1.43
CA PRO A 81 -9.71 -20.85 1.06
C PRO A 81 -9.17 -20.06 2.24
N ILE A 82 -10.03 -19.42 3.05
CA ILE A 82 -9.58 -18.64 4.20
C ILE A 82 -8.90 -19.52 5.24
N THR A 83 -9.43 -20.71 5.50
CA THR A 83 -8.82 -21.64 6.48
C THR A 83 -7.46 -22.11 6.04
N LEU A 84 -7.29 -22.47 4.78
CA LEU A 84 -6.01 -22.92 4.23
C LEU A 84 -4.97 -21.80 4.18
N ASN A 85 -5.41 -20.56 3.93
CA ASN A 85 -4.55 -19.39 3.75
C ASN A 85 -4.44 -18.49 5.00
N GLN A 86 -4.91 -18.94 6.18
CA GLN A 86 -4.93 -18.11 7.40
C GLN A 86 -3.58 -17.46 7.71
N SER A 87 -2.49 -18.21 7.67
CA SER A 87 -1.13 -17.67 7.91
C SER A 87 -0.71 -16.69 6.84
N ALA A 88 -1.03 -16.98 5.57
CA ALA A 88 -0.71 -16.09 4.45
C ALA A 88 -1.51 -14.78 4.53
N LEU A 89 -2.78 -14.83 4.95
CA LEU A 89 -3.58 -13.64 5.19
C LEU A 89 -3.06 -12.80 6.36
N LEU A 90 -2.64 -13.42 7.46
CA LEU A 90 -2.03 -12.70 8.58
C LEU A 90 -0.74 -11.99 8.14
N ASP A 91 0.10 -12.66 7.36
CA ASP A 91 1.32 -12.07 6.79
C ASP A 91 0.98 -10.97 5.77
N PHE A 92 -0.08 -11.14 4.98
CA PHE A 92 -0.54 -10.14 4.03
C PHE A 92 -0.96 -8.84 4.73
N TYR A 93 -1.82 -8.90 5.77
CA TYR A 93 -2.21 -7.71 6.52
C TYR A 93 -1.05 -7.06 7.27
N LYS A 94 -0.07 -7.86 7.74
CA LYS A 94 1.17 -7.32 8.31
C LYS A 94 1.97 -6.55 7.26
N GLN A 95 2.06 -7.05 6.03
CA GLN A 95 2.77 -6.37 4.95
C GLN A 95 2.00 -5.12 4.47
N LEU A 96 0.67 -5.17 4.44
CA LEU A 96 -0.16 -4.03 4.09
C LEU A 96 0.04 -2.86 5.07
N ASP A 97 0.27 -3.15 6.35
CA ASP A 97 0.58 -2.17 7.39
C ASP A 97 1.92 -1.44 7.17
N VAL A 98 2.87 -2.07 6.48
CA VAL A 98 4.15 -1.45 6.14
C VAL A 98 3.96 -0.21 5.25
N VAL A 99 2.89 -0.16 4.43
CA VAL A 99 2.57 1.02 3.60
C VAL A 99 2.26 2.25 4.45
N ALA A 100 1.44 2.10 5.50
CA ALA A 100 1.14 3.20 6.44
C ALA A 100 2.39 3.63 7.22
N ASN A 101 3.16 2.66 7.73
CA ASN A 101 4.41 2.90 8.47
C ASN A 101 5.46 3.64 7.61
N HIS A 102 5.62 3.27 6.34
CA HIS A 102 6.53 3.98 5.43
C HIS A 102 6.04 5.40 5.14
N THR A 103 4.72 5.59 5.00
CA THR A 103 4.12 6.92 4.80
C THR A 103 4.43 7.84 5.99
N GLU A 104 4.21 7.38 7.21
CA GLU A 104 4.58 8.10 8.43
C GLU A 104 6.07 8.41 8.49
N ARG A 105 6.92 7.42 8.23
CA ARG A 105 8.38 7.59 8.22
C ARG A 105 8.82 8.65 7.22
N ILE A 106 8.27 8.67 6.01
CA ILE A 106 8.59 9.70 5.00
C ILE A 106 8.23 11.10 5.52
N ALA A 107 7.08 11.25 6.17
CA ALA A 107 6.65 12.52 6.74
C ALA A 107 7.60 13.00 7.85
N GLN A 108 8.00 12.11 8.75
CA GLN A 108 8.95 12.40 9.83
C GLN A 108 10.35 12.74 9.29
N GLU A 109 10.85 11.97 8.30
CA GLU A 109 12.16 12.22 7.68
C GLU A 109 12.19 13.54 6.91
N LEU A 110 11.10 13.94 6.24
CA LEU A 110 10.98 15.25 5.61
C LEU A 110 11.19 16.38 6.63
N ALA A 111 10.53 16.29 7.79
CA ALA A 111 10.66 17.28 8.86
C ALA A 111 12.05 17.33 9.49
N MET A 112 12.73 16.18 9.61
CA MET A 112 14.07 16.08 10.17
C MET A 112 15.16 16.53 9.21
N LEU A 113 15.07 16.12 7.94
CA LEU A 113 16.11 16.34 6.94
C LEU A 113 16.01 17.72 6.28
N GLN A 114 14.82 18.31 6.24
CA GLN A 114 14.54 19.66 5.74
C GLN A 114 15.19 19.98 4.38
N PRO A 115 14.83 19.24 3.30
CA PRO A 115 15.36 19.52 1.96
C PRO A 115 14.93 20.90 1.49
N ALA A 116 15.78 21.59 0.69
CA ALA A 116 15.39 22.86 0.10
C ALA A 116 14.27 22.66 -0.95
N PRO A 117 13.09 23.30 -0.81
CA PRO A 117 11.92 22.96 -1.60
C PRO A 117 11.87 23.58 -3.02
N THR A 118 12.90 24.34 -3.40
CA THR A 118 12.87 25.20 -4.60
C THR A 118 13.78 24.71 -5.72
N ASN A 119 13.71 23.42 -6.06
CA ASN A 119 14.53 22.86 -7.15
C ASN A 119 13.84 21.69 -7.85
N ASP A 120 14.34 21.32 -9.03
CA ASP A 120 13.76 20.28 -9.87
C ASP A 120 13.70 18.90 -9.17
N SER A 121 14.65 18.59 -8.27
CA SER A 121 14.62 17.34 -7.50
C SER A 121 13.43 17.31 -6.54
N TYR A 122 13.04 18.46 -5.97
CA TYR A 122 11.88 18.53 -5.09
C TYR A 122 10.56 18.34 -5.83
N GLU A 123 10.43 18.92 -7.04
CA GLU A 123 9.24 18.69 -7.87
C GLU A 123 9.06 17.20 -8.22
N GLN A 124 10.17 16.49 -8.46
CA GLN A 124 10.13 15.05 -8.71
C GLN A 124 9.73 14.24 -7.47
N PHE A 125 10.02 14.70 -6.25
CA PHE A 125 9.43 14.09 -5.04
C PHE A 125 7.90 14.17 -5.04
N ARG A 126 7.36 15.33 -5.44
CA ARG A 126 5.92 15.53 -5.52
C ARG A 126 5.29 14.59 -6.55
N GLU A 127 5.95 14.38 -7.69
CA GLU A 127 5.51 13.40 -8.70
C GLU A 127 5.52 11.99 -8.13
N MET A 128 6.57 11.56 -7.42
CA MET A 128 6.62 10.26 -6.77
C MET A 128 5.48 10.08 -5.75
N ALA A 129 5.19 11.10 -4.94
CA ALA A 129 4.09 11.03 -3.97
C ALA A 129 2.72 10.89 -4.64
N VAL A 130 2.50 11.52 -5.80
CA VAL A 130 1.28 11.36 -6.60
C VAL A 130 1.16 9.93 -7.14
N LEU A 131 2.25 9.37 -7.69
CA LEU A 131 2.28 7.98 -8.17
C LEU A 131 1.94 6.99 -7.05
N ILE A 132 2.48 7.19 -5.84
CA ILE A 132 2.18 6.37 -4.66
C ILE A 132 0.68 6.42 -4.30
N VAL A 133 0.06 7.59 -4.35
CA VAL A 133 -1.39 7.73 -4.13
C VAL A 133 -2.18 6.93 -5.18
N GLU A 134 -1.83 7.05 -6.46
CA GLU A 134 -2.47 6.29 -7.52
C GLU A 134 -2.30 4.77 -7.30
N MET A 135 -1.09 4.32 -6.96
CA MET A 135 -0.82 2.91 -6.65
C MET A 135 -1.67 2.42 -5.47
N THR A 136 -1.77 3.22 -4.39
CA THR A 136 -2.56 2.86 -3.21
C THR A 136 -4.06 2.78 -3.52
N GLN A 137 -4.57 3.65 -4.39
CA GLN A 137 -5.96 3.61 -4.84
C GLN A 137 -6.25 2.34 -5.64
N VAL A 138 -5.39 1.98 -6.59
CA VAL A 138 -5.53 0.73 -7.37
C VAL A 138 -5.40 -0.48 -6.45
N LEU A 139 -4.39 -0.52 -5.56
CA LEU A 139 -4.19 -1.60 -4.59
C LEU A 139 -5.43 -1.80 -3.72
N SER A 140 -6.06 -0.72 -3.25
CA SER A 140 -7.28 -0.81 -2.43
C SER A 140 -8.38 -1.59 -3.15
N GLY A 141 -8.64 -1.28 -4.42
CA GLY A 141 -9.61 -2.01 -5.23
C GLY A 141 -9.24 -3.48 -5.47
N VAL A 142 -7.94 -3.77 -5.65
CA VAL A 142 -7.41 -5.14 -5.79
C VAL A 142 -7.64 -5.93 -4.49
N VAL A 143 -7.29 -5.35 -3.33
CA VAL A 143 -7.45 -6.00 -2.02
C VAL A 143 -8.91 -6.25 -1.68
N GLU A 144 -9.81 -5.28 -1.90
CA GLU A 144 -11.25 -5.46 -1.68
C GLU A 144 -11.79 -6.66 -2.46
N ARG A 145 -11.49 -6.74 -3.77
CA ARG A 145 -11.95 -7.86 -4.62
C ARG A 145 -11.30 -9.18 -4.23
N PHE A 146 -10.00 -9.16 -3.91
CA PHE A 146 -9.28 -10.35 -3.45
C PHE A 146 -9.90 -10.92 -2.17
N ILE A 147 -10.14 -10.11 -1.15
CA ILE A 147 -10.73 -10.55 0.12
C ILE A 147 -12.18 -11.00 -0.07
N SER A 148 -12.96 -10.28 -0.87
CA SER A 148 -14.33 -10.69 -1.20
C SER A 148 -14.38 -12.00 -1.98
N GLY A 149 -13.47 -12.22 -2.93
CA GLY A 149 -13.32 -13.47 -3.66
C GLY A 149 -12.99 -14.65 -2.74
N LEU A 150 -12.04 -14.47 -1.80
CA LEU A 150 -11.72 -15.48 -0.79
C LEU A 150 -12.91 -15.76 0.15
N ALA A 151 -13.60 -14.70 0.60
CA ALA A 151 -14.73 -14.83 1.51
C ALA A 151 -15.92 -15.57 0.89
N ARG A 152 -16.22 -15.31 -0.39
CA ARG A 152 -17.40 -15.88 -1.07
C ARG A 152 -17.10 -17.13 -1.88
N ASN A 153 -15.85 -17.56 -1.95
CA ASN A 153 -15.39 -18.64 -2.82
C ASN A 153 -15.86 -18.45 -4.29
N ASP A 154 -15.81 -17.19 -4.75
CA ASP A 154 -16.24 -16.78 -6.09
C ASP A 154 -15.08 -16.04 -6.77
N ALA A 155 -14.35 -16.75 -7.62
CA ALA A 155 -13.22 -16.26 -8.39
C ALA A 155 -13.65 -15.68 -9.75
N SER A 156 -14.72 -14.89 -9.80
CA SER A 156 -15.33 -14.46 -11.06
C SER A 156 -14.60 -13.33 -11.78
N GLU A 157 -13.68 -12.62 -11.13
CA GLU A 157 -12.96 -11.48 -11.71
C GLU A 157 -11.44 -11.70 -11.68
N THR A 158 -10.78 -11.41 -12.80
CA THR A 158 -9.31 -11.38 -12.86
C THR A 158 -8.79 -10.04 -12.36
N LEU A 159 -7.71 -10.06 -11.58
CA LEU A 159 -7.03 -8.86 -11.05
C LEU A 159 -5.79 -8.47 -11.89
N THR A 160 -5.62 -9.10 -13.05
CA THR A 160 -4.40 -8.99 -13.86
C THR A 160 -4.15 -7.56 -14.34
N ASP A 161 -5.18 -6.87 -14.86
CA ASP A 161 -5.04 -5.53 -15.44
C ASP A 161 -4.64 -4.49 -14.37
N GLU A 162 -5.18 -4.62 -13.16
CA GLU A 162 -4.85 -3.72 -12.05
C GLU A 162 -3.44 -4.00 -11.49
N ILE A 163 -3.04 -5.26 -11.42
CA ILE A 163 -1.68 -5.65 -11.04
C ILE A 163 -0.67 -5.11 -12.06
N GLU A 164 -0.94 -5.22 -13.35
CA GLU A 164 -0.11 -4.62 -14.39
C GLU A 164 -0.06 -3.09 -14.31
N THR A 165 -1.17 -2.45 -13.91
CA THR A 165 -1.21 -1.01 -13.67
C THR A 165 -0.31 -0.60 -12.52
N ILE A 166 -0.31 -1.33 -11.40
CA ILE A 166 0.58 -1.07 -10.26
C ILE A 166 2.05 -1.22 -10.65
N ARG A 167 2.40 -2.27 -11.40
CA ARG A 167 3.77 -2.48 -11.91
C ARG A 167 4.23 -1.34 -12.83
N ALA A 168 3.34 -0.83 -13.68
CA ALA A 168 3.66 0.30 -14.55
C ALA A 168 3.86 1.60 -13.75
N LEU A 169 3.07 1.83 -12.69
CA LEU A 169 3.22 2.99 -11.79
C LEU A 169 4.51 2.88 -10.97
N GLU A 170 4.86 1.68 -10.47
CA GLU A 170 6.13 1.42 -9.78
C GLU A 170 7.33 1.75 -10.69
N SER A 171 7.34 1.26 -11.93
CA SER A 171 8.40 1.55 -12.90
C SER A 171 8.53 3.06 -13.20
N ASN A 172 7.43 3.81 -13.16
CA ASN A 172 7.45 5.27 -13.26
C ASN A 172 8.08 5.90 -12.00
N CYS A 173 7.76 5.37 -10.81
CA CYS A 173 8.35 5.82 -9.54
C CYS A 173 9.87 5.57 -9.50
N ASP A 174 10.32 4.41 -9.97
CA ASP A 174 11.73 4.04 -10.14
C ASP A 174 12.48 5.04 -11.06
N THR A 175 11.83 5.40 -12.18
CA THR A 175 12.35 6.40 -13.10
C THR A 175 12.45 7.78 -12.44
N ALA A 176 11.44 8.20 -11.72
CA ALA A 176 11.42 9.47 -10.99
C ALA A 176 12.51 9.49 -9.90
N ARG A 177 12.68 8.42 -9.11
CA ARG A 177 13.77 8.27 -8.13
C ARG A 177 15.14 8.47 -8.78
N ASN A 178 15.39 7.80 -9.91
CA ASN A 178 16.66 7.90 -10.62
C ASN A 178 16.92 9.35 -11.10
N ASN A 179 15.88 10.03 -11.55
CA ASN A 179 15.96 11.43 -11.98
C ASN A 179 16.23 12.37 -10.79
N VAL A 180 15.56 12.19 -9.64
CA VAL A 180 15.86 12.92 -8.40
C VAL A 180 17.32 12.82 -8.05
N ILE A 181 17.85 11.60 -8.00
CA ILE A 181 19.24 11.34 -7.63
C ILE A 181 20.21 11.99 -8.66
N ALA A 182 19.98 11.77 -9.95
CA ALA A 182 20.84 12.32 -11.00
C ALA A 182 20.85 13.86 -10.97
N THR A 183 19.69 14.49 -10.81
CA THR A 183 19.54 15.95 -10.72
C THR A 183 20.23 16.49 -9.47
N ALA A 184 20.00 15.89 -8.30
CA ALA A 184 20.59 16.32 -7.04
C ALA A 184 22.12 16.28 -7.06
N PHE A 185 22.75 15.30 -7.74
CA PHE A 185 24.20 15.17 -7.81
C PHE A 185 24.85 15.88 -9.01
N SER A 186 24.09 16.24 -10.05
CA SER A 186 24.60 16.94 -11.22
C SER A 186 24.41 18.45 -11.17
N SER A 187 23.47 18.95 -10.36
CA SER A 187 23.15 20.36 -10.16
C SER A 187 23.81 20.89 -8.88
N ASP A 188 23.87 22.21 -8.73
CA ASP A 188 24.41 22.84 -7.50
C ASP A 188 23.33 22.83 -6.39
N VAL A 189 22.77 21.64 -6.12
CA VAL A 189 21.72 21.42 -5.12
C VAL A 189 22.37 21.24 -3.75
N PRO A 190 21.97 22.02 -2.74
CA PRO A 190 22.46 21.81 -1.37
C PRO A 190 22.08 20.44 -0.84
N GLN A 191 22.97 19.74 -0.16
CA GLN A 191 22.72 18.48 0.53
C GLN A 191 22.14 17.36 -0.37
N PRO A 192 22.81 16.98 -1.48
CA PRO A 192 22.27 16.01 -2.44
C PRO A 192 21.93 14.63 -1.82
N LEU A 193 22.57 14.25 -0.71
CA LEU A 193 22.29 13.02 0.01
C LEU A 193 20.90 13.01 0.66
N VAL A 194 20.38 14.18 1.06
CA VAL A 194 19.03 14.30 1.63
C VAL A 194 17.98 13.94 0.57
N TYR A 195 18.16 14.45 -0.66
CA TYR A 195 17.26 14.13 -1.76
C TYR A 195 17.32 12.65 -2.13
N ARG A 196 18.54 12.08 -2.14
CA ARG A 196 18.70 10.64 -2.37
C ARG A 196 17.97 9.81 -1.31
N GLU A 197 18.11 10.18 -0.03
CA GLU A 197 17.46 9.44 1.07
C GLU A 197 15.94 9.46 0.95
N LEU A 198 15.35 10.64 0.77
CA LEU A 198 13.90 10.76 0.62
C LEU A 198 13.37 10.06 -0.65
N ALA A 199 14.12 10.14 -1.76
CA ALA A 199 13.74 9.43 -2.98
C ALA A 199 13.78 7.91 -2.81
N VAL A 200 14.75 7.39 -2.07
CA VAL A 200 14.83 5.95 -1.75
C VAL A 200 13.66 5.53 -0.85
N LEU A 201 13.27 6.33 0.14
CA LEU A 201 12.12 6.01 1.00
C LEU A 201 10.79 6.00 0.23
N LEU A 202 10.58 6.95 -0.68
CA LEU A 202 9.40 6.95 -1.55
C LEU A 202 9.38 5.73 -2.50
N ASP A 203 10.52 5.35 -3.02
CA ASP A 203 10.69 4.17 -3.86
C ASP A 203 10.46 2.87 -3.08
N GLU A 204 10.98 2.75 -1.85
CA GLU A 204 10.70 1.62 -0.96
C GLU A 204 9.19 1.48 -0.67
N LEU A 205 8.47 2.60 -0.55
CA LEU A 205 7.01 2.58 -0.38
C LEU A 205 6.32 2.07 -1.65
N ALA A 206 6.72 2.53 -2.85
CA ALA A 206 6.18 2.04 -4.12
C ALA A 206 6.43 0.55 -4.31
N ASN A 207 7.65 0.08 -4.06
CA ASN A 207 8.02 -1.35 -4.09
C ASN A 207 7.18 -2.17 -3.09
N THR A 208 6.92 -1.64 -1.89
CA THR A 208 6.07 -2.32 -0.90
C THR A 208 4.64 -2.52 -1.43
N ILE A 209 4.10 -1.55 -2.17
CA ILE A 209 2.77 -1.66 -2.78
C ILE A 209 2.77 -2.70 -3.91
N GLU A 210 3.80 -2.76 -4.72
CA GLU A 210 3.95 -3.78 -5.77
C GLU A 210 4.10 -5.18 -5.17
N ASP A 211 4.96 -5.37 -4.17
CA ASP A 211 5.17 -6.65 -3.45
C ASP A 211 3.87 -7.24 -2.89
N LEU A 212 2.90 -6.38 -2.50
CA LEU A 212 1.58 -6.83 -2.05
C LEU A 212 0.78 -7.48 -3.17
N THR A 213 0.91 -7.04 -4.41
CA THR A 213 0.25 -7.67 -5.57
C THR A 213 0.85 -9.04 -5.89
N ASP A 214 2.15 -9.19 -5.72
CA ASP A 214 2.82 -10.49 -5.86
C ASP A 214 2.36 -11.47 -4.78
N ARG A 215 2.17 -11.02 -3.53
CA ARG A 215 1.58 -11.85 -2.47
C ARG A 215 0.16 -12.27 -2.77
N ILE A 216 -0.68 -11.36 -3.29
CA ILE A 216 -2.04 -11.69 -3.75
C ILE A 216 -1.95 -12.78 -4.82
N THR A 217 -1.05 -12.65 -5.79
CA THR A 217 -0.84 -13.64 -6.85
C THR A 217 -0.46 -15.00 -6.28
N VAL A 218 0.45 -15.05 -5.30
CA VAL A 218 0.87 -16.30 -4.64
C VAL A 218 -0.30 -16.95 -3.89
N ILE A 219 -1.04 -16.19 -3.08
CA ILE A 219 -2.19 -16.72 -2.32
C ILE A 219 -3.27 -17.22 -3.30
N SER A 220 -3.51 -16.47 -4.37
CA SER A 220 -4.52 -16.80 -5.38
C SER A 220 -4.12 -17.97 -6.28
N SER A 221 -2.83 -18.29 -6.41
CA SER A 221 -2.36 -19.43 -7.23
C SER A 221 -2.84 -20.78 -6.70
N GLU A 222 -3.17 -20.86 -5.42
CA GLU A 222 -3.81 -22.02 -4.81
C GLU A 222 -5.33 -22.08 -5.09
N GLU A 223 -5.91 -20.99 -5.64
CA GLU A 223 -7.33 -20.81 -5.97
C GLU A 223 -7.47 -20.45 -7.45
N PRO A 224 -7.65 -21.46 -8.35
CA PRO A 224 -7.74 -21.23 -9.79
C PRO A 224 -8.88 -20.27 -10.17
N GLY A 225 -8.56 -19.18 -10.85
CA GLY A 225 -9.51 -18.21 -11.41
C GLY A 225 -9.40 -16.78 -10.88
N ILE A 226 -8.66 -16.53 -9.79
CA ILE A 226 -8.46 -15.16 -9.26
C ILE A 226 -7.36 -14.42 -10.05
N VAL A 227 -6.30 -15.12 -10.43
CA VAL A 227 -5.24 -14.59 -11.31
C VAL A 227 -4.93 -15.59 -12.41
N THR A 228 -4.94 -15.15 -13.67
CA THR A 228 -4.48 -15.96 -14.81
C THR A 228 -3.06 -15.55 -15.15
N GLU A 229 -2.10 -16.50 -15.11
CA GLU A 229 -0.78 -16.25 -15.68
C GLU A 229 -0.92 -15.95 -17.18
N THR A 230 -0.42 -14.79 -17.60
CA THR A 230 -0.20 -14.53 -19.02
C THR A 230 0.96 -15.45 -19.46
N SER A 231 0.65 -16.55 -20.16
CA SER A 231 1.68 -17.35 -20.80
C SER A 231 2.51 -16.46 -21.71
N PRO A 232 3.85 -16.42 -21.58
CA PRO A 232 4.67 -15.70 -22.55
C PRO A 232 4.44 -16.35 -23.93
N ASP A 233 3.92 -15.56 -24.88
CA ASP A 233 3.81 -15.96 -26.27
C ASP A 233 5.18 -16.39 -26.77
N HIS A 234 5.34 -17.69 -26.93
CA HIS A 234 6.47 -18.27 -27.67
C HIS A 234 6.23 -18.02 -29.18
N ASN A 235 6.88 -17.01 -29.68
CA ASN A 235 7.06 -16.81 -31.11
C ASN A 235 8.55 -16.84 -31.45
#